data_84e4635062bdd8e4993b69be0a3613b8
#
_entry.id   84e4635062bdd8e4993b69be0a3613b8
#
_cell.length_a   1.000
_cell.length_b   1.000
_cell.length_c   1.000
_cell.angle_alpha   90.00
_cell.angle_beta   90.00
_cell.angle_gamma   90.00
#
_symmetry.space_group_name_H-M   'P 1'
#
loop_
_entity.id
_entity.type
_entity.pdbx_description
1 polymer ?
#
loop_
_entity_poly.entity_id
_entity_poly.type
_entity_poly.pdbx_seq_one_letter_code
_entity_poly.pdbx_strand_id
1 'polypeptide(L)'
;MKIGIDLGGTHIGAGLVNDKGDIIMRETVATSTDHEYTVVLDQIKTLIQKIQVQARNQYTITQVGIGIPGILTRDNTLILECPNLGWKKVALKKDLETLITLPVYMGNDASVAGIAENVYGSTKGYHNAVFMTIGTGVGGSIIINDQIITGVHGVASELGHMIITENYYDCNCGKNGCLETFSSATAIIKLAQQRISEGAKSTILKRASSQLKAINAKHVLDAAIEDQDPVGLECLESLATHLGIAIANLNDILDPEIFSIGGGVSQAGEKLLDVITQAVALRLTYPDIAVPKIVLAKLGNDAGIIGAAYLEQYF
;
A
#
# COMPACT_ATOMS: atom_id res chain seq x y z
N MET A 1 -9.30 6.25 22.64
CA MET A 1 -8.68 6.82 21.46
C MET A 1 -7.30 6.23 21.26
N LYS A 2 -6.83 6.10 20.01
CA LYS A 2 -5.55 5.48 19.67
C LYS A 2 -4.79 6.41 18.74
N ILE A 3 -3.46 6.46 18.85
CA ILE A 3 -2.62 7.20 17.89
C ILE A 3 -2.18 6.21 16.82
N GLY A 4 -2.43 6.55 15.56
CA GLY A 4 -1.86 5.85 14.40
C GLY A 4 -0.80 6.71 13.74
N ILE A 5 0.30 6.10 13.33
CA ILE A 5 1.41 6.75 12.63
C ILE A 5 1.69 6.00 11.34
N ASP A 6 1.73 6.73 10.24
CA ASP A 6 2.17 6.27 8.93
C ASP A 6 3.59 6.82 8.68
N LEU A 7 4.58 5.94 8.77
CA LEU A 7 6.00 6.30 8.59
C LEU A 7 6.39 6.13 7.12
N GLY A 8 6.45 7.22 6.39
CA GLY A 8 6.93 7.22 5.02
C GLY A 8 8.36 7.74 4.87
N GLY A 9 9.01 7.43 3.75
CA GLY A 9 10.36 7.94 3.45
C GLY A 9 10.43 9.46 3.19
N THR A 10 9.30 10.11 2.93
CA THR A 10 9.22 11.56 2.66
C THR A 10 8.42 12.32 3.70
N HIS A 11 7.43 11.71 4.30
CA HIS A 11 6.55 12.31 5.31
C HIS A 11 6.19 11.29 6.37
N ILE A 12 6.01 11.77 7.58
CA ILE A 12 5.45 11.02 8.72
C ILE A 12 4.10 11.64 9.03
N GLY A 13 3.04 10.86 8.85
CA GLY A 13 1.68 11.25 9.24
C GLY A 13 1.29 10.63 10.57
N ALA A 14 0.66 11.39 11.46
CA ALA A 14 0.14 10.90 12.71
C ALA A 14 -1.30 11.36 12.92
N GLY A 15 -2.16 10.54 13.51
CA GLY A 15 -3.53 10.90 13.79
C GLY A 15 -4.08 10.28 15.07
N LEU A 16 -4.97 11.01 15.75
CA LEU A 16 -5.79 10.50 16.84
C LEU A 16 -7.04 9.88 16.26
N VAL A 17 -7.21 8.58 16.42
CA VAL A 17 -8.31 7.80 15.82
C VAL A 17 -9.29 7.36 16.91
N ASN A 18 -10.58 7.56 16.64
CA ASN A 18 -11.67 7.11 17.52
C ASN A 18 -12.13 5.68 17.17
N ASP A 19 -13.02 5.11 17.98
CA ASP A 19 -13.55 3.75 17.81
C ASP A 19 -14.47 3.58 16.58
N LYS A 20 -14.72 4.66 15.82
CA LYS A 20 -15.42 4.61 14.54
C LYS A 20 -14.48 4.66 13.34
N GLY A 21 -13.18 4.80 13.58
CA GLY A 21 -12.18 4.96 12.53
C GLY A 21 -12.00 6.41 12.05
N ASP A 22 -12.65 7.39 12.69
CA ASP A 22 -12.47 8.79 12.31
C ASP A 22 -11.16 9.33 12.88
N ILE A 23 -10.42 10.06 12.05
CA ILE A 23 -9.22 10.79 12.47
C ILE A 23 -9.66 12.13 13.05
N ILE A 24 -9.61 12.27 14.37
CA ILE A 24 -10.09 13.45 15.10
C ILE A 24 -9.04 14.58 15.09
N MET A 25 -7.76 14.22 15.13
CA MET A 25 -6.63 15.14 15.06
C MET A 25 -5.61 14.58 14.10
N ARG A 26 -4.90 15.45 13.38
CA ARG A 26 -3.86 15.06 12.43
C ARG A 26 -2.66 15.98 12.55
N GLU A 27 -1.49 15.39 12.56
CA GLU A 27 -0.19 16.06 12.47
C GLU A 27 0.65 15.42 11.37
N THR A 28 1.45 16.21 10.71
CA THR A 28 2.35 15.71 9.65
C THR A 28 3.66 16.47 9.69
N VAL A 29 4.75 15.76 9.40
CA VAL A 29 6.08 16.35 9.24
C VAL A 29 6.80 15.73 8.04
N ALA A 30 7.65 16.49 7.36
CA ALA A 30 8.56 15.92 6.39
C ALA A 30 9.57 15.02 7.10
N THR A 31 9.75 13.78 6.61
CA THR A 31 10.79 12.88 7.13
C THR A 31 12.16 13.50 6.86
N SER A 32 13.07 13.40 7.82
CA SER A 32 14.45 13.88 7.67
C SER A 32 15.09 13.30 6.41
N THR A 33 15.71 14.11 5.60
CA THR A 33 16.23 13.74 4.28
C THR A 33 17.45 12.81 4.33
N ASP A 34 18.18 12.82 5.43
CA ASP A 34 19.29 11.91 5.70
C ASP A 34 18.83 10.57 6.31
N HIS A 35 17.54 10.50 6.71
CA HIS A 35 16.91 9.35 7.35
C HIS A 35 17.66 8.84 8.59
N GLU A 36 18.41 9.71 9.26
CA GLU A 36 19.10 9.34 10.48
C GLU A 36 18.10 8.86 11.53
N TYR A 37 18.33 7.68 12.08
CA TYR A 37 17.40 7.01 12.96
C TYR A 37 17.01 7.84 14.18
N THR A 38 17.97 8.46 14.84
CA THR A 38 17.74 9.26 16.04
C THR A 38 16.89 10.51 15.75
N VAL A 39 17.08 11.10 14.58
CA VAL A 39 16.30 12.26 14.15
C VAL A 39 14.85 11.87 13.83
N VAL A 40 14.65 10.79 13.11
CA VAL A 40 13.30 10.28 12.79
C VAL A 40 12.57 9.80 14.05
N LEU A 41 13.29 9.14 14.98
CA LEU A 41 12.75 8.74 16.28
C LEU A 41 12.23 9.97 17.06
N ASP A 42 12.99 11.07 17.10
CA ASP A 42 12.56 12.30 17.77
C ASP A 42 11.40 13.00 17.03
N GLN A 43 11.35 12.93 15.70
CA GLN A 43 10.20 13.40 14.92
C GLN A 43 8.93 12.64 15.29
N ILE A 44 8.98 11.30 15.36
CA ILE A 44 7.85 10.45 15.76
C ILE A 44 7.40 10.81 17.19
N LYS A 45 8.33 10.85 18.14
CA LYS A 45 8.06 11.27 19.53
C LYS A 45 7.38 12.63 19.58
N THR A 46 7.90 13.61 18.84
CA THR A 46 7.35 14.98 18.81
C THR A 46 5.91 15.00 18.27
N LEU A 47 5.60 14.22 17.24
CA LEU A 47 4.22 14.09 16.72
C LEU A 47 3.28 13.49 17.78
N ILE A 48 3.71 12.43 18.48
CA ILE A 48 2.94 11.82 19.58
C ILE A 48 2.66 12.85 20.66
N GLN A 49 3.68 13.58 21.11
CA GLN A 49 3.54 14.59 22.14
C GLN A 49 2.59 15.74 21.73
N LYS A 50 2.66 16.20 20.49
CA LYS A 50 1.72 17.21 19.96
C LYS A 50 0.27 16.74 20.04
N ILE A 51 -0.01 15.50 19.59
CA ILE A 51 -1.35 14.92 19.67
C ILE A 51 -1.79 14.76 21.13
N GLN A 52 -0.89 14.29 22.03
CA GLN A 52 -1.20 14.17 23.46
C GLN A 52 -1.55 15.52 24.10
N VAL A 53 -0.83 16.59 23.75
CA VAL A 53 -1.11 17.95 24.26
C VAL A 53 -2.46 18.46 23.74
N GLN A 54 -2.76 18.27 22.46
CA GLN A 54 -4.04 18.69 21.87
C GLN A 54 -5.23 17.88 22.43
N ALA A 55 -5.03 16.59 22.70
CA ALA A 55 -6.04 15.69 23.25
C ALA A 55 -6.27 15.89 24.76
N ARG A 56 -5.38 16.61 25.43
CA ARG A 56 -5.39 16.77 26.90
C ARG A 56 -6.74 17.27 27.41
N ASN A 57 -7.26 16.59 28.45
CA ASN A 57 -8.55 16.87 29.08
C ASN A 57 -9.80 16.56 28.21
N GLN A 58 -9.66 16.09 27.00
CA GLN A 58 -10.76 15.71 26.12
C GLN A 58 -10.84 14.22 25.87
N TYR A 59 -9.68 13.57 25.69
CA TYR A 59 -9.59 12.17 25.27
C TYR A 59 -8.52 11.41 26.05
N THR A 60 -8.83 10.16 26.39
CA THR A 60 -7.85 9.21 26.92
C THR A 60 -7.21 8.45 25.74
N ILE A 61 -5.89 8.55 25.60
CA ILE A 61 -5.10 7.83 24.61
C ILE A 61 -4.59 6.56 25.26
N THR A 62 -4.79 5.41 24.62
CA THR A 62 -4.47 4.10 25.18
C THR A 62 -3.19 3.48 24.58
N GLN A 63 -2.84 3.85 23.34
CA GLN A 63 -1.71 3.26 22.62
C GLN A 63 -1.25 4.07 21.42
N VAL A 64 -0.10 3.68 20.88
CA VAL A 64 0.46 4.16 19.61
C VAL A 64 0.70 2.95 18.70
N GLY A 65 0.21 3.03 17.46
CA GLY A 65 0.56 2.08 16.41
C GLY A 65 1.34 2.77 15.29
N ILE A 66 2.24 2.05 14.62
CA ILE A 66 3.12 2.58 13.57
C ILE A 66 3.14 1.65 12.37
N GLY A 67 2.76 2.15 11.19
CA GLY A 67 2.98 1.50 9.91
C GLY A 67 4.41 1.77 9.42
N ILE A 68 5.15 0.71 9.08
CA ILE A 68 6.57 0.75 8.69
C ILE A 68 6.71 0.30 7.23
N PRO A 69 7.36 1.07 6.36
CA PRO A 69 7.61 0.65 4.97
C PRO A 69 8.81 -0.32 4.90
N GLY A 70 8.67 -1.49 5.50
CA GLY A 70 9.75 -2.46 5.66
C GLY A 70 9.32 -3.78 6.27
N ILE A 71 10.31 -4.64 6.46
CA ILE A 71 10.17 -6.00 7.00
C ILE A 71 10.42 -5.97 8.51
N LEU A 72 9.48 -6.56 9.28
CA LEU A 72 9.59 -6.70 10.73
C LEU A 72 9.80 -8.18 11.11
N THR A 73 10.26 -8.41 12.35
CA THR A 73 10.20 -9.74 12.96
C THR A 73 8.74 -10.18 13.12
N ARG A 74 8.52 -11.49 13.20
CA ARG A 74 7.17 -12.07 13.34
C ARG A 74 6.38 -11.49 14.53
N ASP A 75 7.06 -11.17 15.61
CA ASP A 75 6.46 -10.56 16.82
C ASP A 75 6.37 -9.02 16.72
N ASN A 76 6.70 -8.44 15.56
CA ASN A 76 6.68 -7.02 15.29
C ASN A 76 7.45 -6.15 16.32
N THR A 77 8.51 -6.69 16.91
CA THR A 77 9.33 -5.97 17.90
C THR A 77 10.56 -5.30 17.31
N LEU A 78 11.06 -5.79 16.16
CA LEU A 78 12.27 -5.31 15.51
C LEU A 78 12.01 -5.06 14.01
N ILE A 79 12.48 -3.95 13.50
CA ILE A 79 12.58 -3.69 12.05
C ILE A 79 13.82 -4.41 11.55
N LEU A 80 13.65 -5.43 10.71
CA LEU A 80 14.76 -6.18 10.10
C LEU A 80 15.41 -5.38 8.98
N GLU A 81 14.58 -4.81 8.11
CA GLU A 81 15.02 -3.99 6.99
C GLU A 81 13.93 -2.98 6.60
N CYS A 82 14.33 -1.72 6.39
CA CYS A 82 13.47 -0.66 5.88
C CYS A 82 14.22 0.08 4.78
N PRO A 83 14.12 -0.38 3.51
CA PRO A 83 14.91 0.16 2.40
C PRO A 83 14.71 1.66 2.17
N ASN A 84 13.45 2.13 2.32
CA ASN A 84 13.09 3.53 2.10
C ASN A 84 13.74 4.51 3.09
N LEU A 85 14.19 4.01 4.25
CA LEU A 85 14.89 4.79 5.27
C LEU A 85 16.35 4.33 5.44
N GLY A 86 16.78 3.30 4.73
CA GLY A 86 18.12 2.74 4.86
C GLY A 86 18.39 2.02 6.19
N TRP A 87 17.34 1.68 6.94
CA TRP A 87 17.48 1.08 8.27
C TRP A 87 17.62 -0.43 8.22
N LYS A 88 18.46 -0.97 9.09
CA LYS A 88 18.63 -2.42 9.30
C LYS A 88 18.72 -2.74 10.79
N LYS A 89 17.96 -3.73 11.25
CA LYS A 89 17.95 -4.23 12.63
C LYS A 89 17.72 -3.14 13.68
N VAL A 90 16.62 -2.38 13.53
CA VAL A 90 16.30 -1.22 14.38
C VAL A 90 15.20 -1.57 15.38
N ALA A 91 15.41 -1.25 16.66
CA ALA A 91 14.49 -1.56 17.76
C ALA A 91 13.52 -0.40 18.07
N LEU A 92 12.89 0.18 17.06
CA LEU A 92 12.05 1.38 17.16
C LEU A 92 10.98 1.28 18.27
N LYS A 93 10.28 0.14 18.38
CA LYS A 93 9.30 -0.10 19.45
C LYS A 93 9.90 0.12 20.82
N LYS A 94 10.98 -0.59 21.11
CA LYS A 94 11.67 -0.52 22.41
C LYS A 94 12.15 0.89 22.72
N ASP A 95 12.75 1.56 21.74
CA ASP A 95 13.32 2.89 21.94
C ASP A 95 12.21 3.93 22.18
N LEU A 96 11.10 3.87 21.46
CA LEU A 96 9.93 4.72 21.71
C LEU A 96 9.32 4.46 23.09
N GLU A 97 9.16 3.21 23.51
CA GLU A 97 8.61 2.85 24.82
C GLU A 97 9.49 3.33 26.00
N THR A 98 10.75 3.68 25.76
CA THR A 98 11.57 4.38 26.76
C THR A 98 11.29 5.88 26.82
N LEU A 99 10.73 6.46 25.77
CA LEU A 99 10.52 7.90 25.64
C LEU A 99 9.07 8.34 25.89
N ILE A 100 8.12 7.39 25.79
CA ILE A 100 6.69 7.62 26.01
C ILE A 100 6.13 6.56 26.97
N THR A 101 5.00 6.87 27.63
CA THR A 101 4.36 5.97 28.60
C THR A 101 3.29 5.06 27.97
N LEU A 102 3.04 5.20 26.68
CA LEU A 102 2.03 4.42 25.95
C LEU A 102 2.66 3.15 25.33
N PRO A 103 1.94 2.03 25.31
CA PRO A 103 2.38 0.85 24.56
C PRO A 103 2.46 1.16 23.07
N VAL A 104 3.48 0.60 22.40
CA VAL A 104 3.74 0.78 20.98
C VAL A 104 3.52 -0.53 20.22
N TYR A 105 2.80 -0.48 19.11
CA TYR A 105 2.60 -1.58 18.16
C TYR A 105 3.17 -1.19 16.80
N MET A 106 3.75 -2.14 16.09
CA MET A 106 4.29 -1.90 14.74
C MET A 106 3.72 -2.92 13.77
N GLY A 107 3.62 -2.55 12.51
CA GLY A 107 3.23 -3.42 11.40
C GLY A 107 3.80 -2.93 10.09
N ASN A 108 3.90 -3.80 9.09
CA ASN A 108 4.25 -3.39 7.73
C ASN A 108 3.16 -2.44 7.17
N ASP A 109 3.53 -1.43 6.40
CA ASP A 109 2.64 -0.38 5.87
C ASP A 109 1.47 -0.93 5.03
N ALA A 110 1.73 -1.89 4.13
CA ALA A 110 0.67 -2.50 3.33
C ALA A 110 -0.26 -3.38 4.18
N SER A 111 0.28 -4.08 5.18
CA SER A 111 -0.49 -4.84 6.16
C SER A 111 -1.40 -3.92 6.97
N VAL A 112 -0.85 -2.79 7.43
CA VAL A 112 -1.59 -1.76 8.16
C VAL A 112 -2.74 -1.19 7.32
N ALA A 113 -2.49 -0.88 6.05
CA ALA A 113 -3.54 -0.39 5.16
C ALA A 113 -4.66 -1.43 4.94
N GLY A 114 -4.31 -2.71 4.81
CA GLY A 114 -5.30 -3.78 4.70
C GLY A 114 -6.11 -3.99 5.97
N ILE A 115 -5.50 -3.86 7.15
CA ILE A 115 -6.21 -3.86 8.44
C ILE A 115 -7.24 -2.72 8.48
N ALA A 116 -6.85 -1.51 8.06
CA ALA A 116 -7.77 -0.38 8.01
C ALA A 116 -9.00 -0.67 7.13
N GLU A 117 -8.77 -1.20 5.94
CA GLU A 117 -9.85 -1.56 5.00
C GLU A 117 -10.75 -2.69 5.55
N ASN A 118 -10.19 -3.60 6.33
CA ASN A 118 -10.96 -4.68 6.96
C ASN A 118 -11.80 -4.19 8.14
N VAL A 119 -11.30 -3.25 8.94
CA VAL A 119 -12.04 -2.74 10.10
C VAL A 119 -13.07 -1.68 9.70
N TYR A 120 -12.74 -0.76 8.79
CA TYR A 120 -13.56 0.41 8.49
C TYR A 120 -13.83 0.66 7.00
N GLY A 121 -13.13 -0.04 6.11
CA GLY A 121 -13.14 0.26 4.68
C GLY A 121 -13.95 -0.71 3.83
N SER A 122 -13.36 -1.03 2.69
CA SER A 122 -13.99 -1.79 1.60
C SER A 122 -14.18 -3.27 1.89
N THR A 123 -13.36 -3.84 2.79
CA THR A 123 -13.41 -5.26 3.16
C THR A 123 -14.05 -5.50 4.53
N LYS A 124 -14.70 -4.47 5.09
CA LYS A 124 -15.40 -4.58 6.37
C LYS A 124 -16.51 -5.63 6.32
N GLY A 125 -16.49 -6.55 7.29
CA GLY A 125 -17.49 -7.62 7.40
C GLY A 125 -17.18 -8.87 6.59
N TYR A 126 -16.01 -8.92 5.92
CA TYR A 126 -15.47 -10.11 5.27
C TYR A 126 -14.38 -10.72 6.15
N HIS A 127 -14.41 -12.04 6.31
CA HIS A 127 -13.45 -12.79 7.15
C HIS A 127 -12.20 -13.22 6.39
N ASN A 128 -12.33 -13.33 5.04
CA ASN A 128 -11.25 -13.74 4.15
C ASN A 128 -11.11 -12.69 3.05
N ALA A 129 -10.09 -11.87 3.12
CA ALA A 129 -9.91 -10.73 2.23
C ALA A 129 -8.45 -10.60 1.79
N VAL A 130 -8.25 -10.16 0.55
CA VAL A 130 -6.94 -9.75 0.03
C VAL A 130 -7.00 -8.27 -0.29
N PHE A 131 -6.08 -7.50 0.27
CA PHE A 131 -5.86 -6.11 -0.08
C PHE A 131 -4.59 -5.98 -0.91
N MET A 132 -4.66 -5.22 -1.99
CA MET A 132 -3.52 -4.90 -2.85
C MET A 132 -3.42 -3.38 -2.99
N THR A 133 -2.27 -2.81 -2.63
CA THR A 133 -2.00 -1.39 -2.83
C THR A 133 -1.11 -1.19 -4.04
N ILE A 134 -1.57 -0.39 -5.03
CA ILE A 134 -0.88 -0.13 -6.29
C ILE A 134 -0.45 1.33 -6.30
N GLY A 135 0.81 1.55 -5.96
CA GLY A 135 1.45 2.86 -5.88
C GLY A 135 2.77 2.85 -6.66
N THR A 136 3.83 3.44 -6.11
CA THR A 136 5.20 3.37 -6.64
C THR A 136 5.62 1.94 -6.90
N GLY A 137 5.28 1.03 -5.98
CA GLY A 137 5.36 -0.41 -6.09
C GLY A 137 3.99 -1.07 -5.96
N VAL A 138 4.00 -2.39 -5.68
CA VAL A 138 2.81 -3.18 -5.33
C VAL A 138 3.01 -3.81 -3.97
N GLY A 139 2.20 -3.44 -3.00
CA GLY A 139 2.14 -4.09 -1.70
C GLY A 139 0.84 -4.86 -1.52
N GLY A 140 0.70 -5.55 -0.40
CA GLY A 140 -0.55 -6.24 -0.11
C GLY A 140 -0.64 -6.77 1.31
N SER A 141 -1.84 -7.20 1.66
CA SER A 141 -2.11 -7.96 2.87
C SER A 141 -3.15 -9.05 2.61
N ILE A 142 -3.05 -10.12 3.35
CA ILE A 142 -3.97 -11.26 3.31
C ILE A 142 -4.55 -11.42 4.71
N ILE A 143 -5.87 -11.48 4.78
CA ILE A 143 -6.62 -11.76 6.02
C ILE A 143 -7.38 -13.05 5.78
N ILE A 144 -7.23 -14.04 6.67
CA ILE A 144 -7.93 -15.32 6.65
C ILE A 144 -8.50 -15.56 8.04
N ASN A 145 -9.81 -15.83 8.10
CA ASN A 145 -10.52 -16.02 9.38
C ASN A 145 -10.27 -14.87 10.37
N ASP A 146 -10.37 -13.63 9.89
CA ASP A 146 -10.11 -12.38 10.65
C ASP A 146 -8.66 -12.22 11.16
N GLN A 147 -7.73 -13.07 10.70
CA GLN A 147 -6.32 -13.01 11.10
C GLN A 147 -5.46 -12.56 9.93
N ILE A 148 -4.58 -11.59 10.18
CA ILE A 148 -3.61 -11.16 9.17
C ILE A 148 -2.50 -12.20 9.02
N ILE A 149 -2.16 -12.52 7.78
CA ILE A 149 -1.13 -13.49 7.45
C ILE A 149 0.23 -12.79 7.36
N THR A 150 1.04 -12.94 8.40
CA THR A 150 2.42 -12.40 8.44
C THR A 150 3.48 -13.45 8.11
N GLY A 151 3.12 -14.74 8.19
CA GLY A 151 4.05 -15.86 7.96
C GLY A 151 5.00 -16.10 9.13
N VAL A 152 5.82 -17.14 8.98
CA VAL A 152 6.76 -17.57 10.04
C VAL A 152 7.91 -16.58 10.24
N HIS A 153 8.30 -15.87 9.17
CA HIS A 153 9.43 -14.96 9.17
C HIS A 153 9.01 -13.47 9.07
N GLY A 154 7.71 -13.16 9.13
CA GLY A 154 7.20 -11.80 8.98
C GLY A 154 7.23 -11.25 7.55
N VAL A 155 7.37 -12.11 6.54
CA VAL A 155 7.53 -11.72 5.12
C VAL A 155 6.41 -12.26 4.22
N ALA A 156 5.30 -12.70 4.79
CA ALA A 156 4.15 -13.09 3.99
C ALA A 156 3.46 -11.87 3.38
N SER A 157 2.61 -12.13 2.37
CA SER A 157 1.83 -11.09 1.67
C SER A 157 2.65 -10.08 0.85
N GLU A 158 3.90 -10.40 0.51
CA GLU A 158 4.74 -9.66 -0.43
C GLU A 158 4.24 -9.86 -1.88
N LEU A 159 2.99 -9.46 -2.14
CA LEU A 159 2.26 -9.77 -3.38
C LEU A 159 2.92 -9.17 -4.62
N GLY A 160 3.53 -8.01 -4.49
CA GLY A 160 4.26 -7.35 -5.58
C GLY A 160 5.48 -8.12 -6.06
N HIS A 161 6.03 -9.02 -5.21
CA HIS A 161 7.20 -9.83 -5.54
C HIS A 161 6.88 -11.24 -6.04
N MET A 162 5.57 -11.55 -6.26
CA MET A 162 5.19 -12.76 -7.00
C MET A 162 5.75 -12.68 -8.42
N ILE A 163 6.47 -13.73 -8.84
CA ILE A 163 6.96 -13.86 -10.21
C ILE A 163 5.79 -14.28 -11.10
N ILE A 164 5.37 -13.39 -12.00
CA ILE A 164 4.24 -13.59 -12.90
C ILE A 164 4.71 -14.12 -14.25
N THR A 165 5.76 -13.52 -14.79
CA THR A 165 6.41 -13.91 -16.04
C THR A 165 7.75 -13.18 -16.17
N GLU A 166 8.56 -13.56 -17.15
CA GLU A 166 9.79 -12.81 -17.44
C GLU A 166 9.50 -11.39 -17.94
N ASN A 167 10.36 -10.44 -17.60
CA ASN A 167 10.25 -9.04 -17.98
C ASN A 167 11.59 -8.49 -18.46
N TYR A 168 11.54 -7.39 -19.20
CA TYR A 168 12.73 -6.61 -19.60
C TYR A 168 13.34 -5.81 -18.43
N TYR A 169 12.58 -5.59 -17.34
CA TYR A 169 13.00 -4.78 -16.20
C TYR A 169 13.18 -5.66 -14.97
N ASP A 170 14.38 -5.62 -14.40
CA ASP A 170 14.61 -6.25 -13.11
C ASP A 170 13.86 -5.52 -11.99
N CYS A 171 13.39 -6.29 -11.03
CA CYS A 171 12.83 -5.75 -9.80
C CYS A 171 13.95 -5.31 -8.84
N ASN A 172 13.70 -4.27 -8.06
CA ASN A 172 14.63 -3.81 -7.02
C ASN A 172 14.95 -4.89 -5.96
N CYS A 173 14.13 -5.94 -5.85
CA CYS A 173 14.41 -7.09 -4.97
C CYS A 173 15.48 -8.04 -5.54
N GLY A 174 16.05 -7.76 -6.71
CA GLY A 174 17.08 -8.57 -7.38
C GLY A 174 16.54 -9.73 -8.22
N LYS A 175 15.21 -9.86 -8.37
CA LYS A 175 14.58 -10.87 -9.23
C LYS A 175 14.05 -10.25 -10.51
N ASN A 176 13.78 -11.09 -11.51
CA ASN A 176 13.04 -10.71 -12.71
C ASN A 176 11.62 -11.26 -12.67
N GLY A 177 10.67 -10.53 -13.28
CA GLY A 177 9.30 -11.00 -13.46
C GLY A 177 8.34 -10.77 -12.30
N CYS A 178 8.72 -9.99 -11.28
CA CYS A 178 7.83 -9.61 -10.19
C CYS A 178 6.60 -8.82 -10.70
N LEU A 179 5.42 -9.08 -10.14
CA LEU A 179 4.17 -8.37 -10.45
C LEU A 179 4.34 -6.84 -10.45
N GLU A 180 5.09 -6.31 -9.50
CA GLU A 180 5.38 -4.88 -9.38
C GLU A 180 5.98 -4.27 -10.64
N THR A 181 6.81 -5.02 -11.37
CA THR A 181 7.46 -4.53 -12.60
C THR A 181 6.52 -4.41 -13.79
N PHE A 182 5.30 -4.90 -13.66
CA PHE A 182 4.24 -4.78 -14.68
C PHE A 182 3.08 -3.87 -14.22
N SER A 183 2.71 -3.93 -12.95
CA SER A 183 1.43 -3.42 -12.45
C SER A 183 1.56 -2.30 -11.42
N SER A 184 2.74 -1.70 -11.25
CA SER A 184 2.90 -0.50 -10.42
C SER A 184 2.77 0.80 -11.23
N ALA A 185 2.60 1.92 -10.54
CA ALA A 185 2.70 3.26 -11.14
C ALA A 185 4.05 3.44 -11.87
N THR A 186 5.15 2.98 -11.24
CA THR A 186 6.49 3.02 -11.84
C THR A 186 6.55 2.20 -13.14
N ALA A 187 5.91 1.04 -13.17
CA ALA A 187 5.90 0.16 -14.34
C ALA A 187 5.20 0.81 -15.54
N ILE A 188 3.99 1.34 -15.34
CA ILE A 188 3.24 1.98 -16.45
C ILE A 188 3.91 3.29 -16.91
N ILE A 189 4.56 4.03 -16.02
CA ILE A 189 5.34 5.22 -16.40
C ILE A 189 6.52 4.81 -17.29
N LYS A 190 7.29 3.79 -16.90
CA LYS A 190 8.44 3.29 -17.68
C LYS A 190 8.00 2.81 -19.05
N LEU A 191 6.91 2.03 -19.13
CA LEU A 191 6.38 1.54 -20.40
C LEU A 191 5.96 2.70 -21.31
N ALA A 192 5.21 3.67 -20.79
CA ALA A 192 4.80 4.85 -21.56
C ALA A 192 6.00 5.67 -22.06
N GLN A 193 6.99 5.91 -21.20
CA GLN A 193 8.22 6.64 -21.58
C GLN A 193 8.99 5.89 -22.65
N GLN A 194 9.08 4.56 -22.56
CA GLN A 194 9.73 3.73 -23.57
C GLN A 194 9.03 3.86 -24.92
N ARG A 195 7.71 3.62 -24.99
CA ARG A 195 6.95 3.71 -26.25
C ARG A 195 7.05 5.08 -26.92
N ILE A 196 6.97 6.15 -26.13
CA ILE A 196 7.11 7.52 -26.62
C ILE A 196 8.54 7.76 -27.13
N SER A 197 9.56 7.28 -26.45
CA SER A 197 10.95 7.43 -26.90
C SER A 197 11.27 6.62 -28.16
N GLU A 198 10.55 5.52 -28.39
CA GLU A 198 10.58 4.72 -29.63
C GLU A 198 9.82 5.37 -30.79
N GLY A 199 9.20 6.53 -30.57
CA GLY A 199 8.53 7.34 -31.58
C GLY A 199 7.01 7.19 -31.64
N ALA A 200 6.38 6.51 -30.68
CA ALA A 200 4.93 6.43 -30.59
C ALA A 200 4.32 7.82 -30.33
N LYS A 201 3.30 8.19 -31.11
CA LYS A 201 2.52 9.40 -30.86
C LYS A 201 1.56 9.16 -29.71
N SER A 202 1.56 10.07 -28.71
CA SER A 202 0.73 9.92 -27.52
C SER A 202 0.34 11.27 -26.95
N THR A 203 -0.89 11.34 -26.42
CA THR A 203 -1.39 12.50 -25.67
C THR A 203 -0.77 12.59 -24.26
N ILE A 204 -0.21 11.50 -23.75
CA ILE A 204 0.49 11.45 -22.46
C ILE A 204 1.56 12.55 -22.36
N LEU A 205 2.36 12.73 -23.43
CA LEU A 205 3.42 13.73 -23.45
C LEU A 205 2.85 15.16 -23.36
N LYS A 206 1.70 15.40 -23.98
CA LYS A 206 1.00 16.69 -23.88
C LYS A 206 0.51 16.93 -22.44
N ARG A 207 -0.04 15.92 -21.78
CA ARG A 207 -0.45 15.98 -20.37
C ARG A 207 0.72 16.24 -19.43
N ALA A 208 1.92 15.77 -19.77
CA ALA A 208 3.17 15.98 -19.03
C ALA A 208 3.94 17.24 -19.47
N SER A 209 3.25 18.27 -20.02
CA SER A 209 3.84 19.53 -20.49
C SER A 209 5.01 19.32 -21.47
N SER A 210 4.92 18.31 -22.32
CA SER A 210 5.93 17.90 -23.31
C SER A 210 7.28 17.47 -22.71
N GLN A 211 7.28 17.06 -21.43
CA GLN A 211 8.48 16.59 -20.73
C GLN A 211 8.38 15.10 -20.41
N LEU A 212 9.18 14.27 -21.08
CA LEU A 212 9.16 12.81 -20.91
C LEU A 212 9.37 12.40 -19.44
N LYS A 213 10.29 13.05 -18.73
CA LYS A 213 10.58 12.76 -17.32
C LYS A 213 9.50 13.25 -16.35
N ALA A 214 8.59 14.10 -16.78
CA ALA A 214 7.46 14.59 -15.97
C ALA A 214 6.21 13.70 -16.09
N ILE A 215 6.27 12.63 -16.90
CA ILE A 215 5.18 11.65 -17.00
C ILE A 215 5.00 10.98 -15.63
N ASN A 216 3.76 10.96 -15.16
CA ASN A 216 3.33 10.26 -13.97
C ASN A 216 2.18 9.29 -14.29
N ALA A 217 1.82 8.42 -13.35
CA ALA A 217 0.79 7.41 -13.56
C ALA A 217 -0.58 8.02 -13.89
N LYS A 218 -0.92 9.17 -13.31
CA LYS A 218 -2.17 9.87 -13.62
C LYS A 218 -2.21 10.30 -15.09
N HIS A 219 -1.13 10.86 -15.63
CA HIS A 219 -1.05 11.23 -17.06
C HIS A 219 -1.29 10.03 -17.98
N VAL A 220 -0.74 8.86 -17.62
CA VAL A 220 -0.89 7.62 -18.39
C VAL A 220 -2.32 7.11 -18.35
N LEU A 221 -2.91 7.02 -17.17
CA LEU A 221 -4.26 6.49 -16.97
C LEU A 221 -5.33 7.45 -17.51
N ASP A 222 -5.20 8.76 -17.31
CA ASP A 222 -6.11 9.74 -17.89
C ASP A 222 -6.06 9.70 -19.42
N ALA A 223 -4.88 9.55 -20.03
CA ALA A 223 -4.75 9.43 -21.48
C ALA A 223 -5.43 8.13 -21.99
N ALA A 224 -5.27 7.01 -21.28
CA ALA A 224 -5.97 5.77 -21.62
C ALA A 224 -7.49 5.94 -21.54
N ILE A 225 -7.98 6.51 -20.45
CA ILE A 225 -9.42 6.51 -20.11
C ILE A 225 -10.18 7.63 -20.83
N GLU A 226 -9.60 8.82 -20.90
CA GLU A 226 -10.27 10.02 -21.44
C GLU A 226 -9.97 10.23 -22.93
N ASP A 227 -8.70 10.04 -23.34
CA ASP A 227 -8.25 10.33 -24.70
C ASP A 227 -8.29 9.08 -25.59
N GLN A 228 -8.51 7.89 -25.05
CA GLN A 228 -8.35 6.60 -25.76
C GLN A 228 -6.99 6.49 -26.45
N ASP A 229 -5.95 7.02 -25.79
CA ASP A 229 -4.59 7.06 -26.30
C ASP A 229 -4.00 5.65 -26.43
N PRO A 230 -3.46 5.26 -27.60
CA PRO A 230 -2.99 3.89 -27.80
C PRO A 230 -1.89 3.45 -26.85
N VAL A 231 -0.96 4.35 -26.47
CA VAL A 231 0.10 4.06 -25.50
C VAL A 231 -0.46 3.94 -24.10
N GLY A 232 -1.40 4.84 -23.73
CA GLY A 232 -2.12 4.78 -22.47
C GLY A 232 -2.91 3.47 -22.32
N LEU A 233 -3.62 3.07 -23.36
CA LEU A 233 -4.38 1.81 -23.40
C LEU A 233 -3.47 0.58 -23.27
N GLU A 234 -2.33 0.54 -23.97
CA GLU A 234 -1.32 -0.52 -23.80
C GLU A 234 -0.83 -0.63 -22.35
N CYS A 235 -0.56 0.52 -21.71
CA CYS A 235 -0.13 0.56 -20.31
C CYS A 235 -1.21 0.05 -19.35
N LEU A 236 -2.46 0.45 -19.56
CA LEU A 236 -3.62 0.00 -18.76
C LEU A 236 -3.88 -1.49 -18.94
N GLU A 237 -3.82 -2.00 -20.19
CA GLU A 237 -3.98 -3.42 -20.51
C GLU A 237 -2.86 -4.26 -19.88
N SER A 238 -1.61 -3.82 -19.97
CA SER A 238 -0.47 -4.50 -19.32
C SER A 238 -0.68 -4.58 -17.81
N LEU A 239 -1.02 -3.47 -17.17
CA LEU A 239 -1.31 -3.42 -15.74
C LEU A 239 -2.42 -4.40 -15.35
N ALA A 240 -3.56 -4.32 -16.02
CA ALA A 240 -4.74 -5.14 -15.71
C ALA A 240 -4.51 -6.63 -16.00
N THR A 241 -3.81 -6.96 -17.08
CA THR A 241 -3.47 -8.34 -17.43
C THR A 241 -2.66 -9.03 -16.35
N HIS A 242 -1.60 -8.37 -15.85
CA HIS A 242 -0.73 -8.98 -14.84
C HIS A 242 -1.36 -8.98 -13.46
N LEU A 243 -2.17 -7.97 -13.10
CA LEU A 243 -3.02 -8.03 -11.91
C LEU A 243 -4.04 -9.17 -12.01
N GLY A 244 -4.64 -9.37 -13.19
CA GLY A 244 -5.56 -10.46 -13.43
C GLY A 244 -4.94 -11.83 -13.20
N ILE A 245 -3.69 -12.04 -13.65
CA ILE A 245 -2.93 -13.27 -13.36
C ILE A 245 -2.71 -13.43 -11.84
N ALA A 246 -2.27 -12.37 -11.19
CA ALA A 246 -1.98 -12.41 -9.75
C ALA A 246 -3.23 -12.70 -8.92
N ILE A 247 -4.34 -12.02 -9.22
CA ILE A 247 -5.62 -12.20 -8.52
C ILE A 247 -6.18 -13.61 -8.77
N ALA A 248 -6.15 -14.11 -10.01
CA ALA A 248 -6.60 -15.48 -10.31
C ALA A 248 -5.77 -16.53 -9.56
N ASN A 249 -4.43 -16.39 -9.51
CA ASN A 249 -3.58 -17.28 -8.75
C ASN A 249 -3.88 -17.23 -7.24
N LEU A 250 -4.09 -16.04 -6.69
CA LEU A 250 -4.47 -15.88 -5.28
C LEU A 250 -5.87 -16.43 -5.00
N ASN A 251 -6.79 -16.30 -5.96
CA ASN A 251 -8.12 -16.89 -5.86
C ASN A 251 -8.06 -18.42 -5.81
N ASP A 252 -7.27 -19.04 -6.68
CA ASP A 252 -7.10 -20.51 -6.68
C ASP A 252 -6.41 -21.06 -5.42
N ILE A 253 -5.57 -20.23 -4.75
CA ILE A 253 -4.82 -20.66 -3.56
C ILE A 253 -5.58 -20.39 -2.26
N LEU A 254 -6.27 -19.24 -2.18
CA LEU A 254 -6.85 -18.73 -0.92
C LEU A 254 -8.37 -18.76 -0.89
N ASP A 255 -9.03 -18.77 -2.06
CA ASP A 255 -10.49 -18.64 -2.23
C ASP A 255 -11.09 -17.55 -1.31
N PRO A 256 -10.64 -16.29 -1.41
CA PRO A 256 -11.08 -15.23 -0.51
C PRO A 256 -12.47 -14.72 -0.91
N GLU A 257 -13.20 -14.15 0.03
CA GLU A 257 -14.51 -13.55 -0.21
C GLU A 257 -14.41 -12.26 -1.06
N ILE A 258 -13.27 -11.54 -0.97
CA ILE A 258 -13.12 -10.22 -1.58
C ILE A 258 -11.65 -9.84 -1.82
N PHE A 259 -11.42 -9.17 -2.96
CA PHE A 259 -10.19 -8.42 -3.24
C PHE A 259 -10.47 -6.93 -3.18
N SER A 260 -9.60 -6.16 -2.51
CA SER A 260 -9.66 -4.71 -2.47
C SER A 260 -8.43 -4.10 -3.10
N ILE A 261 -8.62 -3.18 -4.04
CA ILE A 261 -7.55 -2.51 -4.80
C ILE A 261 -7.42 -1.07 -4.32
N GLY A 262 -6.29 -0.75 -3.70
CA GLY A 262 -5.96 0.57 -3.18
C GLY A 262 -4.71 1.18 -3.84
N GLY A 263 -4.19 2.24 -3.22
CA GLY A 263 -3.01 2.98 -3.69
C GLY A 263 -3.35 4.04 -4.74
N GLY A 264 -2.33 4.78 -5.18
CA GLY A 264 -2.51 5.92 -6.09
C GLY A 264 -3.11 5.56 -7.45
N VAL A 265 -2.83 4.36 -7.95
CA VAL A 265 -3.37 3.86 -9.23
C VAL A 265 -4.88 3.61 -9.16
N SER A 266 -5.41 3.21 -8.01
CA SER A 266 -6.85 2.98 -7.83
C SER A 266 -7.71 4.24 -7.99
N GLN A 267 -7.10 5.42 -7.96
CA GLN A 267 -7.76 6.70 -8.23
C GLN A 267 -8.32 6.80 -9.68
N ALA A 268 -7.89 5.94 -10.59
CA ALA A 268 -8.48 5.82 -11.93
C ALA A 268 -9.94 5.30 -11.91
N GLY A 269 -10.42 4.83 -10.75
CA GLY A 269 -11.82 4.57 -10.47
C GLY A 269 -12.39 3.32 -11.15
N GLU A 270 -13.70 3.33 -11.39
CA GLU A 270 -14.47 2.18 -11.89
C GLU A 270 -13.94 1.65 -13.23
N LYS A 271 -13.46 2.50 -14.13
CA LYS A 271 -12.90 2.05 -15.41
C LYS A 271 -11.68 1.15 -15.25
N LEU A 272 -10.83 1.44 -14.27
CA LEU A 272 -9.71 0.56 -13.90
C LEU A 272 -10.24 -0.77 -13.33
N LEU A 273 -11.22 -0.68 -12.44
CA LEU A 273 -11.83 -1.86 -11.81
C LEU A 273 -12.46 -2.79 -12.85
N ASP A 274 -13.17 -2.24 -13.83
CA ASP A 274 -13.78 -3.01 -14.94
C ASP A 274 -12.74 -3.78 -15.74
N VAL A 275 -11.62 -3.13 -16.11
CA VAL A 275 -10.56 -3.77 -16.90
C VAL A 275 -9.85 -4.86 -16.08
N ILE A 276 -9.60 -4.64 -14.81
CA ILE A 276 -9.03 -5.64 -13.89
C ILE A 276 -9.99 -6.83 -13.76
N THR A 277 -11.29 -6.58 -13.52
CA THR A 277 -12.30 -7.62 -13.34
C THR A 277 -12.42 -8.50 -14.59
N GLN A 278 -12.41 -7.89 -15.79
CA GLN A 278 -12.41 -8.63 -17.05
C GLN A 278 -11.13 -9.48 -17.20
N ALA A 279 -9.96 -8.92 -16.87
CA ALA A 279 -8.70 -9.64 -16.92
C ALA A 279 -8.67 -10.84 -15.96
N VAL A 280 -9.28 -10.73 -14.78
CA VAL A 280 -9.45 -11.84 -13.83
C VAL A 280 -10.39 -12.89 -14.39
N ALA A 281 -11.58 -12.50 -14.87
CA ALA A 281 -12.58 -13.42 -15.38
C ALA A 281 -12.07 -14.34 -16.50
N LEU A 282 -11.16 -13.82 -17.35
CA LEU A 282 -10.51 -14.61 -18.41
C LEU A 282 -9.53 -15.68 -17.91
N ARG A 283 -9.20 -15.68 -16.59
CA ARG A 283 -8.13 -16.50 -16.00
C ARG A 283 -8.58 -17.39 -14.85
N LEU A 284 -9.88 -17.35 -14.51
CA LEU A 284 -10.42 -18.18 -13.44
C LEU A 284 -10.41 -19.65 -13.86
N THR A 285 -9.94 -20.52 -12.96
CA THR A 285 -9.97 -21.97 -13.14
C THR A 285 -11.40 -22.51 -13.15
N TYR A 286 -12.28 -21.89 -12.34
CA TYR A 286 -13.68 -22.30 -12.19
C TYR A 286 -14.64 -21.12 -12.43
N PRO A 287 -14.79 -20.63 -13.68
CA PRO A 287 -15.56 -19.41 -13.97
C PRO A 287 -17.06 -19.52 -13.66
N ASP A 288 -17.59 -20.76 -13.57
CA ASP A 288 -19.00 -21.01 -13.28
C ASP A 288 -19.33 -21.07 -11.79
N ILE A 289 -18.31 -21.09 -10.90
CA ILE A 289 -18.53 -21.19 -9.45
C ILE A 289 -18.75 -19.81 -8.85
N ALA A 290 -17.80 -18.91 -9.04
CA ALA A 290 -17.93 -17.50 -8.67
C ALA A 290 -16.77 -16.68 -9.25
N VAL A 291 -17.06 -15.52 -9.79
CA VAL A 291 -16.04 -14.48 -9.98
C VAL A 291 -15.80 -13.84 -8.63
N PRO A 292 -14.55 -13.77 -8.15
CA PRO A 292 -14.27 -13.16 -6.85
C PRO A 292 -14.73 -11.70 -6.85
N LYS A 293 -15.28 -11.23 -5.73
CA LYS A 293 -15.65 -9.84 -5.58
C LYS A 293 -14.40 -8.97 -5.59
N ILE A 294 -14.33 -8.01 -6.50
CA ILE A 294 -13.20 -7.07 -6.59
C ILE A 294 -13.77 -5.66 -6.39
N VAL A 295 -13.17 -4.88 -5.51
CA VAL A 295 -13.64 -3.53 -5.17
C VAL A 295 -12.46 -2.56 -5.05
N LEU A 296 -12.74 -1.27 -5.12
CA LEU A 296 -11.76 -0.23 -4.78
C LEU A 296 -11.71 -0.02 -3.26
N ALA A 297 -10.52 0.24 -2.75
CA ALA A 297 -10.29 0.65 -1.37
C ALA A 297 -11.01 1.99 -1.08
N LYS A 298 -11.49 2.17 0.15
CA LYS A 298 -12.29 3.33 0.55
C LYS A 298 -11.53 4.38 1.33
N LEU A 299 -10.52 3.98 2.10
CA LEU A 299 -9.88 4.86 3.09
C LEU A 299 -8.74 5.70 2.49
N GLY A 300 -8.28 5.38 1.29
CA GLY A 300 -7.25 6.15 0.59
C GLY A 300 -6.00 6.34 1.44
N ASN A 301 -5.50 7.57 1.51
CA ASN A 301 -4.29 7.92 2.26
C ASN A 301 -4.46 7.83 3.79
N ASP A 302 -5.68 7.73 4.29
CA ASP A 302 -5.95 7.62 5.71
C ASP A 302 -5.77 6.19 6.25
N ALA A 303 -5.74 5.21 5.35
CA ALA A 303 -5.60 3.80 5.69
C ALA A 303 -4.36 3.52 6.56
N GLY A 304 -3.21 4.14 6.25
CA GLY A 304 -1.97 3.99 7.02
C GLY A 304 -2.14 4.41 8.50
N ILE A 305 -2.74 5.58 8.73
CA ILE A 305 -2.98 6.11 10.09
C ILE A 305 -4.05 5.28 10.81
N ILE A 306 -5.19 5.01 10.14
CA ILE A 306 -6.30 4.28 10.74
C ILE A 306 -5.87 2.86 11.12
N GLY A 307 -5.25 2.13 10.21
CA GLY A 307 -4.83 0.75 10.46
C GLY A 307 -3.73 0.65 11.52
N ALA A 308 -2.77 1.59 11.53
CA ALA A 308 -1.77 1.65 12.57
C ALA A 308 -2.42 1.77 13.97
N ALA A 309 -3.43 2.61 14.12
CA ALA A 309 -4.15 2.77 15.39
C ALA A 309 -4.80 1.47 15.89
N TYR A 310 -5.03 0.48 15.02
CA TYR A 310 -5.73 -0.78 15.35
C TYR A 310 -4.84 -2.03 15.34
N LEU A 311 -3.52 -1.88 15.25
CA LEU A 311 -2.56 -2.99 15.24
C LEU A 311 -2.68 -3.94 16.46
N GLU A 312 -3.04 -3.42 17.62
CA GLU A 312 -3.26 -4.21 18.85
C GLU A 312 -4.22 -5.39 18.66
N GLN A 313 -5.18 -5.30 17.75
CA GLN A 313 -6.20 -6.33 17.54
C GLN A 313 -5.67 -7.51 16.71
N TYR A 314 -4.52 -7.35 16.06
CA TYR A 314 -3.94 -8.30 15.12
C TYR A 314 -2.58 -8.86 15.56
N PHE A 315 -1.96 -8.28 16.61
CA PHE A 315 -0.62 -8.65 17.08
C PHE A 315 -0.52 -8.70 18.61
#